data_88b6f6f553b2f9189d060d748c6492de
#
_entry.id   88b6f6f553b2f9189d060d748c6492de
#
_cell.length_a   1.000
_cell.length_b   1.000
_cell.length_c   1.000
_cell.angle_alpha   90.00
_cell.angle_beta   90.00
_cell.angle_gamma   90.00
#
_symmetry.space_group_name_H-M   'P 1'
#
loop_
_entity.id
_entity.type
_entity.pdbx_description
1 polymer ?
#
loop_
_entity_poly.entity_id
_entity_poly.type
_entity_poly.pdbx_seq_one_letter_code
_entity_poly.pdbx_strand_id
1 'polypeptide(L)'
;FEKGRLCRCVATVPSEVIAIVRPQSKDASLAYADIPATICTIDMVENPFNHSTYSELSLRPDEESVLQKAKLRPAVVLTPPSVRGIVAVVPIYTLKRHHEGYYDLDKLRANRLPGIIYLPPDEQYSRDRFVSLLEQFPVHTSLAELMPWQLTREAIQILDDRLSDLYDVYADD
;
A
#
# COMPACT_ATOMS: atom_id res chain seq x y z
N PHE A 1 6.86 15.65 -1.89
CA PHE A 1 6.22 14.52 -2.57
C PHE A 1 5.55 15.04 -3.84
N GLU A 2 6.15 14.76 -4.97
CA GLU A 2 5.66 15.11 -6.30
C GLU A 2 5.40 13.83 -7.08
N LYS A 3 4.46 13.87 -8.03
CA LYS A 3 4.13 12.74 -8.89
C LYS A 3 5.36 12.22 -9.63
N GLY A 4 5.51 10.89 -9.65
CA GLY A 4 6.65 10.22 -10.28
C GLY A 4 7.91 10.15 -9.42
N ARG A 5 7.97 10.84 -8.27
CA ARG A 5 9.07 10.69 -7.30
C ARG A 5 9.02 9.32 -6.65
N LEU A 6 10.18 8.74 -6.42
CA LEU A 6 10.28 7.51 -5.67
C LEU A 6 10.36 7.80 -4.18
N CYS A 7 9.69 6.97 -3.40
CA CYS A 7 9.80 7.00 -1.95
C CYS A 7 9.98 5.57 -1.42
N ARG A 8 10.41 5.47 -0.18
CA ARG A 8 10.39 4.24 0.59
C ARG A 8 9.30 4.38 1.63
N CYS A 9 8.34 3.50 1.65
CA CYS A 9 7.22 3.57 2.58
C CYS A 9 6.88 2.23 3.21
N VAL A 10 6.17 2.28 4.33
CA VAL A 10 5.60 1.10 4.96
C VAL A 10 4.37 0.70 4.16
N ALA A 11 4.49 -0.36 3.37
CA ALA A 11 3.39 -0.95 2.61
C ALA A 11 2.85 -2.16 3.34
N THR A 12 1.55 -2.21 3.56
CA THR A 12 0.88 -3.45 3.98
C THR A 12 1.01 -4.46 2.85
N VAL A 13 1.33 -5.69 3.20
CA VAL A 13 1.32 -6.78 2.22
C VAL A 13 -0.15 -7.11 2.00
N PRO A 14 -0.67 -7.08 0.76
CA PRO A 14 -1.98 -7.62 0.45
C PRO A 14 -1.98 -9.08 0.88
N SER A 15 -2.53 -9.36 2.01
CA SER A 15 -2.53 -10.67 2.62
C SER A 15 -3.69 -10.71 3.58
N GLU A 16 -4.13 -11.89 3.85
CA GLU A 16 -5.09 -12.17 4.88
C GLU A 16 -4.80 -11.34 6.13
N VAL A 17 -5.81 -10.76 6.71
CA VAL A 17 -5.73 -10.14 8.01
C VAL A 17 -5.14 -11.18 8.96
N ILE A 18 -3.99 -10.86 9.56
CA ILE A 18 -3.27 -11.84 10.37
C ILE A 18 -3.96 -12.00 11.73
N ALA A 19 -4.40 -10.88 12.31
CA ALA A 19 -5.03 -10.90 13.60
C ALA A 19 -5.77 -9.59 13.92
N ILE A 20 -6.76 -9.68 14.78
CA ILE A 20 -7.38 -8.53 15.45
C ILE A 20 -6.68 -8.34 16.78
N VAL A 21 -6.31 -7.11 17.09
CA VAL A 21 -5.68 -6.75 18.37
C VAL A 21 -6.77 -6.24 19.31
N ARG A 22 -7.04 -7.00 20.38
CA ARG A 22 -8.00 -6.62 21.41
C ARG A 22 -7.27 -6.15 22.65
N PRO A 23 -7.38 -4.88 23.01
CA PRO A 23 -6.76 -4.37 24.21
C PRO A 23 -7.43 -4.98 25.46
N GLN A 24 -6.61 -5.28 26.46
CA GLN A 24 -7.07 -5.87 27.73
C GLN A 24 -7.28 -4.83 28.84
N SER A 25 -6.76 -3.62 28.65
CA SER A 25 -6.86 -2.54 29.63
C SER A 25 -7.61 -1.35 29.05
N LYS A 26 -8.39 -0.70 29.90
CA LYS A 26 -9.10 0.55 29.61
C LYS A 26 -8.42 1.75 30.25
N ASP A 27 -7.17 1.59 30.67
CA ASP A 27 -6.41 2.66 31.33
C ASP A 27 -5.99 3.71 30.27
N ALA A 28 -6.74 4.81 30.21
CA ALA A 28 -6.50 5.92 29.31
C ALA A 28 -5.17 6.66 29.58
N SER A 29 -4.51 6.39 30.70
CA SER A 29 -3.20 6.97 31.03
C SER A 29 -2.04 6.26 30.31
N LEU A 30 -2.26 5.06 29.79
CA LEU A 30 -1.26 4.31 29.03
C LEU A 30 -1.23 4.75 27.56
N ALA A 31 -0.02 4.88 27.02
CA ALA A 31 0.13 4.98 25.56
C ALA A 31 -0.43 3.71 24.90
N TYR A 32 -1.05 3.85 23.75
CA TYR A 32 -1.67 2.71 23.04
C TYR A 32 -0.72 1.52 22.86
N ALA A 33 0.58 1.80 22.63
CA ALA A 33 1.62 0.79 22.49
C ALA A 33 1.90 0.00 23.79
N ASP A 34 1.56 0.56 24.95
CA ASP A 34 1.83 -0.02 26.27
C ASP A 34 0.61 -0.74 26.84
N ILE A 35 -0.54 -0.70 26.15
CA ILE A 35 -1.75 -1.39 26.59
C ILE A 35 -1.60 -2.88 26.32
N PRO A 36 -1.70 -3.74 27.33
CA PRO A 36 -1.74 -5.18 27.11
C PRO A 36 -2.87 -5.53 26.14
N ALA A 37 -2.55 -6.30 25.13
CA ALA A 37 -3.51 -6.68 24.11
C ALA A 37 -3.51 -8.19 23.88
N THR A 38 -4.69 -8.74 23.59
CA THR A 38 -4.83 -10.10 23.08
C THR A 38 -4.81 -10.06 21.56
N ILE A 39 -3.96 -10.88 20.98
CA ILE A 39 -3.94 -11.07 19.53
C ILE A 39 -4.82 -12.27 19.23
N CYS A 40 -5.91 -12.04 18.50
CA CYS A 40 -6.87 -13.07 18.12
C CYS A 40 -6.83 -13.25 16.59
N THR A 41 -6.77 -14.48 16.11
CA THR A 41 -7.00 -14.74 14.68
C THR A 41 -8.48 -14.49 14.35
N ILE A 42 -8.79 -14.18 13.10
CA ILE A 42 -10.18 -13.94 12.69
C ILE A 42 -11.06 -15.14 13.02
N ASP A 43 -10.54 -16.37 12.85
CA ASP A 43 -11.26 -17.60 13.15
C ASP A 43 -11.60 -17.77 14.66
N MET A 44 -10.90 -17.07 15.54
CA MET A 44 -11.14 -17.10 17.00
C MET A 44 -12.16 -16.07 17.45
N VAL A 45 -12.67 -15.23 16.56
CA VAL A 45 -13.57 -14.13 16.88
C VAL A 45 -14.99 -14.52 16.48
N GLU A 46 -15.83 -14.86 17.46
CA GLU A 46 -17.23 -15.19 17.24
C GLU A 46 -18.02 -14.05 16.57
N ASN A 47 -17.67 -12.81 16.88
CA ASN A 47 -18.25 -11.63 16.26
C ASN A 47 -17.19 -10.53 16.11
N PRO A 48 -16.58 -10.42 14.91
CA PRO A 48 -15.57 -9.40 14.63
C PRO A 48 -16.13 -7.97 14.72
N PHE A 49 -17.46 -7.80 14.64
CA PHE A 49 -18.14 -6.52 14.69
C PHE A 49 -18.64 -6.11 16.07
N ASN A 50 -18.28 -6.82 17.12
CA ASN A 50 -18.64 -6.46 18.49
C ASN A 50 -17.63 -5.45 19.07
N HIS A 51 -17.93 -4.18 18.95
CA HIS A 51 -17.06 -3.06 19.33
C HIS A 51 -17.29 -2.56 20.76
N SER A 52 -18.18 -3.15 21.52
CA SER A 52 -18.54 -2.66 22.87
C SER A 52 -17.38 -2.56 23.86
N THR A 53 -16.28 -3.24 23.57
CA THR A 53 -15.09 -3.27 24.45
C THR A 53 -14.11 -2.12 24.16
N TYR A 54 -14.28 -1.39 23.06
CA TYR A 54 -13.26 -0.45 22.55
C TYR A 54 -13.57 1.02 22.73
N SER A 55 -14.82 1.36 23.09
CA SER A 55 -15.26 2.76 23.20
C SER A 55 -14.45 3.60 24.19
N GLU A 56 -13.79 2.96 25.16
CA GLU A 56 -13.00 3.63 26.19
C GLU A 56 -11.52 3.81 25.80
N LEU A 57 -11.09 3.27 24.64
CA LEU A 57 -9.71 3.30 24.17
C LEU A 57 -9.51 4.28 23.01
N SER A 58 -10.33 5.31 22.90
CA SER A 58 -10.32 6.27 21.81
C SER A 58 -10.66 5.68 20.44
N LEU A 59 -11.06 4.42 20.36
CA LEU A 59 -11.64 3.82 19.19
C LEU A 59 -13.14 4.10 19.16
N ARG A 60 -13.69 4.35 17.99
CA ARG A 60 -15.14 4.43 17.79
C ARG A 60 -15.74 3.04 17.87
N PRO A 61 -17.06 2.92 18.10
CA PRO A 61 -17.71 1.61 18.16
C PRO A 61 -17.59 0.75 16.89
N ASP A 62 -17.25 1.38 15.77
CA ASP A 62 -17.07 0.78 14.43
C ASP A 62 -15.60 0.63 14.02
N GLU A 63 -14.66 0.92 14.92
CA GLU A 63 -13.21 0.80 14.68
C GLU A 63 -12.62 -0.41 15.43
N GLU A 64 -11.75 -1.11 14.76
CA GLU A 64 -10.93 -2.18 15.34
C GLU A 64 -9.46 -2.01 14.99
N SER A 65 -8.60 -2.43 15.92
CA SER A 65 -7.17 -2.51 15.63
C SER A 65 -6.85 -3.83 14.95
N VAL A 66 -6.24 -3.74 13.78
CA VAL A 66 -5.87 -4.90 12.98
C VAL A 66 -4.36 -5.01 12.89
N LEU A 67 -3.82 -6.18 13.24
CA LEU A 67 -2.43 -6.50 13.01
C LEU A 67 -2.28 -7.06 11.59
N GLN A 68 -1.59 -6.31 10.76
CA GLN A 68 -1.33 -6.69 9.38
C GLN A 68 0.17 -6.73 9.10
N LYS A 69 0.59 -7.68 8.29
CA LYS A 69 1.98 -7.78 7.89
C LYS A 69 2.35 -6.59 7.01
N ALA A 70 3.41 -5.89 7.37
CA ALA A 70 3.93 -4.76 6.62
C ALA A 70 5.38 -4.99 6.19
N LYS A 71 5.77 -4.36 5.10
CA LYS A 71 7.16 -4.33 4.62
C LYS A 71 7.52 -2.93 4.19
N LEU A 72 8.77 -2.56 4.41
CA LEU A 72 9.34 -1.37 3.82
C LEU A 72 9.58 -1.62 2.32
N ARG A 73 8.93 -0.83 1.45
CA ARG A 73 8.99 -1.01 0.00
C ARG A 73 9.31 0.29 -0.72
N PRO A 74 10.06 0.23 -1.82
CA PRO A 74 10.08 1.33 -2.77
C PRO A 74 8.70 1.47 -3.41
N ALA A 75 8.29 2.71 -3.62
CA ALA A 75 7.01 3.05 -4.22
C ALA A 75 7.14 4.31 -5.09
N VAL A 76 6.18 4.49 -6.00
CA VAL A 76 6.04 5.70 -6.80
C VAL A 76 4.95 6.56 -6.18
N VAL A 77 5.23 7.85 -6.00
CA VAL A 77 4.23 8.84 -5.58
C VAL A 77 3.30 9.15 -6.75
N LEU A 78 2.00 9.02 -6.53
CA LEU A 78 0.97 9.29 -7.54
C LEU A 78 0.36 10.68 -7.40
N THR A 79 0.24 11.19 -6.17
CA THR A 79 -0.40 12.48 -5.90
C THR A 79 0.48 13.35 -4.98
N PRO A 80 0.37 14.66 -5.08
CA PRO A 80 0.92 15.54 -4.04
C PRO A 80 0.23 15.28 -2.69
N PRO A 81 0.84 15.69 -1.57
CA PRO A 81 0.23 15.54 -0.26
C PRO A 81 -1.11 16.28 -0.15
N SER A 82 -2.10 15.61 0.41
CA SER A 82 -3.33 16.26 0.84
C SER A 82 -3.07 17.19 2.02
N VAL A 83 -4.08 17.99 2.40
CA VAL A 83 -4.02 18.86 3.61
C VAL A 83 -3.77 18.07 4.90
N ARG A 84 -4.02 16.77 4.91
CA ARG A 84 -3.73 15.86 6.02
C ARG A 84 -2.38 15.16 5.91
N GLY A 85 -1.55 15.53 4.96
CA GLY A 85 -0.26 14.89 4.74
C GLY A 85 -0.34 13.48 4.15
N ILE A 86 -1.44 13.13 3.49
CA ILE A 86 -1.62 11.83 2.86
C ILE A 86 -1.28 11.93 1.38
N VAL A 87 -0.48 11.00 0.89
CA VAL A 87 -0.14 10.82 -0.52
C VAL A 87 -0.64 9.45 -0.99
N ALA A 88 -1.08 9.36 -2.24
CA ALA A 88 -1.31 8.06 -2.87
C ALA A 88 0.02 7.56 -3.44
N VAL A 89 0.33 6.31 -3.18
CA VAL A 89 1.53 5.65 -3.68
C VAL A 89 1.18 4.29 -4.28
N VAL A 90 2.06 3.80 -5.14
CA VAL A 90 1.96 2.46 -5.69
C VAL A 90 3.30 1.74 -5.51
N PRO A 91 3.32 0.51 -4.98
CA PRO A 91 4.54 -0.19 -4.69
C PRO A 91 5.26 -0.64 -5.96
N ILE A 92 6.59 -0.64 -5.90
CA ILE A 92 7.46 -1.17 -6.95
C ILE A 92 7.84 -2.61 -6.58
N TYR A 93 7.64 -3.50 -7.51
CA TYR A 93 8.00 -4.92 -7.38
C TYR A 93 9.19 -5.27 -8.26
N THR A 94 10.11 -6.07 -7.74
CA THR A 94 11.14 -6.71 -8.58
C THR A 94 10.52 -7.88 -9.31
N LEU A 95 10.71 -7.94 -10.62
CA LEU A 95 10.29 -9.08 -11.41
C LEU A 95 11.10 -10.31 -11.01
N LYS A 96 10.43 -11.37 -10.64
CA LYS A 96 11.02 -12.63 -10.19
C LYS A 96 10.48 -13.77 -11.03
N ARG A 97 11.22 -14.88 -11.08
CA ARG A 97 10.86 -16.06 -11.86
C ARG A 97 9.44 -16.59 -11.60
N HIS A 98 8.93 -16.49 -10.37
CA HIS A 98 7.55 -16.95 -10.09
C HIS A 98 6.48 -16.05 -10.72
N HIS A 99 6.79 -14.82 -11.11
CA HIS A 99 5.87 -13.96 -11.84
C HIS A 99 5.64 -14.43 -13.28
N GLU A 100 6.56 -15.25 -13.83
CA GLU A 100 6.41 -15.84 -15.17
C GLU A 100 5.17 -16.76 -15.27
N GLY A 101 4.71 -17.30 -14.16
CA GLY A 101 3.47 -18.09 -14.10
C GLY A 101 2.18 -17.27 -14.07
N TYR A 102 2.27 -15.95 -13.79
CA TYR A 102 1.10 -15.08 -13.63
C TYR A 102 0.99 -14.02 -14.73
N TYR A 103 2.11 -13.62 -15.32
CA TYR A 103 2.17 -12.56 -16.31
C TYR A 103 2.77 -13.06 -17.62
N ASP A 104 2.19 -12.63 -18.73
CA ASP A 104 2.82 -12.69 -20.06
C ASP A 104 3.97 -11.66 -20.05
N LEU A 105 5.20 -12.15 -19.96
CA LEU A 105 6.39 -11.29 -19.83
C LEU A 105 6.64 -10.41 -21.05
N ASP A 106 6.29 -10.85 -22.23
CA ASP A 106 6.45 -10.06 -23.44
C ASP A 106 5.47 -8.90 -23.45
N LYS A 107 4.21 -9.14 -23.04
CA LYS A 107 3.24 -8.07 -22.87
C LYS A 107 3.62 -7.13 -21.75
N LEU A 108 4.14 -7.67 -20.63
CA LEU A 108 4.60 -6.86 -19.50
C LEU A 108 5.72 -5.92 -19.91
N ARG A 109 6.78 -6.45 -20.56
CA ARG A 109 7.93 -5.63 -21.02
C ARG A 109 7.55 -4.62 -22.09
N ALA A 110 6.55 -4.95 -22.90
CA ALA A 110 6.00 -4.04 -23.91
C ALA A 110 4.99 -3.02 -23.33
N ASN A 111 4.77 -3.00 -22.00
CA ASN A 111 3.75 -2.19 -21.32
C ASN A 111 2.34 -2.39 -21.91
N ARG A 112 1.98 -3.64 -22.27
CA ARG A 112 0.67 -3.99 -22.84
C ARG A 112 -0.28 -4.65 -21.84
N LEU A 113 0.12 -4.81 -20.58
CA LEU A 113 -0.75 -5.33 -19.53
C LEU A 113 -1.53 -4.18 -18.90
N PRO A 114 -2.87 -4.28 -18.80
CA PRO A 114 -3.70 -3.28 -18.14
C PRO A 114 -3.28 -3.08 -16.67
N GLY A 115 -3.21 -1.84 -16.22
CA GLY A 115 -2.92 -1.50 -14.83
C GLY A 115 -1.50 -1.87 -14.34
N ILE A 116 -0.62 -2.34 -15.23
CA ILE A 116 0.76 -2.69 -14.88
C ILE A 116 1.72 -1.87 -15.74
N ILE A 117 2.75 -1.34 -15.12
CA ILE A 117 3.81 -0.57 -15.79
C ILE A 117 5.14 -1.28 -15.55
N TYR A 118 5.80 -1.63 -16.63
CA TYR A 118 7.15 -2.18 -16.59
C TYR A 118 8.19 -1.07 -16.44
N LEU A 119 9.14 -1.30 -15.55
CA LEU A 119 10.28 -0.44 -15.31
C LEU A 119 11.55 -1.23 -15.63
N PRO A 120 12.25 -0.90 -16.73
CA PRO A 120 13.48 -1.59 -17.10
C PRO A 120 14.58 -1.38 -16.07
N PRO A 121 15.63 -2.23 -16.09
CA PRO A 121 16.84 -1.98 -15.33
C PRO A 121 17.42 -0.60 -15.68
N ASP A 122 17.94 0.07 -14.66
CA ASP A 122 18.63 1.35 -14.77
C ASP A 122 19.88 1.36 -13.90
N GLU A 123 20.57 2.49 -13.81
CA GLU A 123 21.79 2.63 -13.00
C GLU A 123 21.59 2.33 -11.51
N GLN A 124 20.37 2.52 -11.02
CA GLN A 124 20.00 2.32 -9.61
C GLN A 124 19.58 0.88 -9.31
N TYR A 125 18.90 0.28 -10.28
CA TYR A 125 18.30 -1.03 -10.11
C TYR A 125 18.67 -1.94 -11.28
N SER A 126 19.51 -2.90 -11.01
CA SER A 126 20.01 -3.84 -12.02
C SER A 126 19.00 -4.91 -12.45
N ARG A 127 17.76 -4.89 -11.92
CA ARG A 127 16.75 -5.90 -12.19
C ARG A 127 15.51 -5.28 -12.79
N ASP A 128 14.83 -6.06 -13.62
CA ASP A 128 13.49 -5.77 -14.09
C ASP A 128 12.53 -5.53 -12.93
N ARG A 129 11.69 -4.52 -13.04
CA ARG A 129 10.70 -4.13 -12.02
C ARG A 129 9.37 -3.83 -12.70
N PHE A 130 8.33 -3.79 -11.91
CA PHE A 130 7.01 -3.35 -12.35
C PHE A 130 6.25 -2.67 -11.21
N VAL A 131 5.24 -1.93 -11.59
CA VAL A 131 4.27 -1.26 -10.72
C VAL A 131 2.90 -1.80 -11.05
N SER A 132 2.11 -2.17 -10.05
CA SER A 132 0.70 -2.56 -10.22
C SER A 132 -0.19 -1.43 -9.74
N LEU A 133 -0.86 -0.73 -10.65
CA LEU A 133 -1.73 0.40 -10.31
C LEU A 133 -2.97 -0.03 -9.52
N LEU A 134 -3.35 -1.31 -9.59
CA LEU A 134 -4.43 -1.86 -8.79
C LEU A 134 -4.08 -1.98 -7.29
N GLU A 135 -2.79 -1.87 -6.96
CA GLU A 135 -2.29 -1.96 -5.60
C GLU A 135 -1.94 -0.59 -5.01
N GLN A 136 -2.53 0.47 -5.53
CA GLN A 136 -2.36 1.81 -4.96
C GLN A 136 -2.96 1.90 -3.55
N PHE A 137 -2.29 2.62 -2.68
CA PHE A 137 -2.77 2.85 -1.32
C PHE A 137 -2.35 4.22 -0.79
N PRO A 138 -3.13 4.78 0.16
CA PRO A 138 -2.75 6.01 0.83
C PRO A 138 -1.67 5.75 1.88
N VAL A 139 -0.72 6.67 2.01
CA VAL A 139 0.28 6.66 3.08
C VAL A 139 0.45 8.08 3.63
N HIS A 140 0.59 8.20 4.94
CA HIS A 140 0.94 9.47 5.55
C HIS A 140 2.42 9.77 5.30
N THR A 141 2.77 11.03 4.98
CA THR A 141 4.13 11.45 4.65
C THR A 141 5.17 11.15 5.73
N SER A 142 4.75 11.08 7.01
CA SER A 142 5.63 10.67 8.11
C SER A 142 6.03 9.19 8.07
N LEU A 143 5.31 8.36 7.30
CA LEU A 143 5.58 6.94 7.10
C LEU A 143 6.24 6.66 5.75
N ALA A 144 6.67 7.70 5.06
CA ALA A 144 7.33 7.62 3.77
C ALA A 144 8.56 8.53 3.72
N GLU A 145 9.65 8.01 3.17
CA GLU A 145 10.90 8.72 2.96
C GLU A 145 11.11 8.93 1.47
N LEU A 146 11.27 10.19 1.04
CA LEU A 146 11.59 10.48 -0.35
C LEU A 146 12.97 9.95 -0.70
N MET A 147 13.05 9.28 -1.82
CA MET A 147 14.31 8.87 -2.43
C MET A 147 14.81 9.97 -3.39
N PRO A 148 16.12 10.04 -3.67
CA PRO A 148 16.69 11.07 -4.57
C PRO A 148 16.29 10.87 -6.04
N TRP A 149 15.52 9.84 -6.35
CA TRP A 149 15.22 9.39 -7.70
C TRP A 149 13.76 9.67 -8.10
N GLN A 150 13.57 9.74 -9.40
CA GLN A 150 12.29 9.98 -10.03
C GLN A 150 12.17 9.08 -11.27
N LEU A 151 10.95 8.75 -11.65
CA LEU A 151 10.69 8.09 -12.92
C LEU A 151 11.13 8.96 -14.09
N THR A 152 11.51 8.34 -15.20
CA THR A 152 11.75 9.05 -16.45
C THR A 152 10.48 9.73 -16.94
N ARG A 153 10.61 10.72 -17.83
CA ARG A 153 9.46 11.41 -18.40
C ARG A 153 8.54 10.45 -19.16
N GLU A 154 9.11 9.48 -19.89
CA GLU A 154 8.35 8.46 -20.58
C GLU A 154 7.58 7.57 -19.61
N ALA A 155 8.21 7.14 -18.52
CA ALA A 155 7.54 6.33 -17.50
C ALA A 155 6.41 7.09 -16.80
N ILE A 156 6.57 8.40 -16.58
CA ILE A 156 5.51 9.26 -16.02
C ILE A 156 4.35 9.37 -17.03
N GLN A 157 4.64 9.54 -18.31
CA GLN A 157 3.59 9.59 -19.33
C GLN A 157 2.79 8.29 -19.40
N ILE A 158 3.48 7.14 -19.40
CA ILE A 158 2.82 5.82 -19.35
C ILE A 158 1.98 5.68 -18.08
N LEU A 159 2.48 6.19 -16.95
CA LEU A 159 1.75 6.19 -15.68
C LEU A 159 0.44 7.00 -15.79
N ASP A 160 0.50 8.18 -16.41
CA ASP A 160 -0.66 9.06 -16.59
C ASP A 160 -1.70 8.44 -17.50
N ASP A 161 -1.27 7.91 -18.64
CA ASP A 161 -2.14 7.25 -19.61
C ASP A 161 -2.86 6.05 -18.95
N ARG A 162 -2.12 5.23 -18.17
CA ARG A 162 -2.68 4.05 -17.51
C ARG A 162 -3.59 4.38 -16.34
N LEU A 163 -3.31 5.45 -15.61
CA LEU A 163 -4.21 5.94 -14.56
C LEU A 163 -5.52 6.45 -15.19
N SER A 164 -5.44 7.18 -16.30
CA SER A 164 -6.63 7.63 -17.04
C SER A 164 -7.47 6.44 -17.49
N ASP A 165 -6.86 5.49 -18.19
CA ASP A 165 -7.54 4.26 -18.63
C ASP A 165 -8.24 3.53 -17.47
N LEU A 166 -7.59 3.48 -16.30
CA LEU A 166 -8.12 2.79 -15.13
C LEU A 166 -9.35 3.50 -14.56
N TYR A 167 -9.33 4.83 -14.51
CA TYR A 167 -10.42 5.61 -13.96
C TYR A 167 -11.58 5.79 -14.95
N ASP A 168 -11.32 5.85 -16.24
CA ASP A 168 -12.35 5.97 -17.28
C ASP A 168 -13.25 4.71 -17.31
N VAL A 169 -12.67 3.52 -17.04
CA VAL A 169 -13.45 2.27 -16.93
C VAL A 169 -14.46 2.30 -15.77
N TYR A 170 -14.20 3.08 -14.72
CA TYR A 170 -15.08 3.20 -13.56
C TYR A 170 -16.02 4.41 -13.61
N ALA A 171 -15.89 5.26 -14.62
CA ALA A 171 -16.73 6.45 -14.77
C ALA A 171 -18.01 6.19 -15.56
N ASP A 172 -18.07 5.08 -16.30
CA ASP A 172 -19.19 4.70 -17.17
C ASP A 172 -20.21 3.75 -16.50
N ASP A 173 -20.04 3.41 -15.22
CA ASP A 173 -20.96 2.62 -14.38
C ASP A 173 -21.72 3.54 -13.38
#